data_09a8b0dc693a406017f54c717ee64a36
#
_entry.id   09a8b0dc693a406017f54c717ee64a36
#
_cell.length_a   1.000
_cell.length_b   1.000
_cell.length_c   1.000
_cell.angle_alpha   90.00
_cell.angle_beta   90.00
_cell.angle_gamma   90.00
#
_symmetry.space_group_name_H-M   'P 1'
#
loop_
_entity.id
_entity.type
_entity.pdbx_description
1 polymer ?
#
loop_
_entity_poly.entity_id
_entity_poly.type
_entity_poly.pdbx_seq_one_letter_code
_entity_poly.pdbx_strand_id
1 'polypeptide(L)'
;MNDKKKENLKGKVQEKLNNWKASAEHLNVQLHLGAEEAKDEFEKQKNKLGDWIEIQNKKLDSTKDISHEKAVQIKAALEELQVQAALGKAETEDALKEQQKKLSNGIHNLKVLINKNYNRVKENTTEFTEEISETLDDYHTRFDLFRLQTHLAKMDANESWNKKKKELSAKLHDLNVNLERKKEKATEKLDDFSDEMSEAWSHIRKAFRS
;
A
#
# COMPACT_ATOMS: atom_id res chain seq x y z
N MET A 1 10.03 -3.71 -31.83
CA MET A 1 9.60 -4.24 -30.52
C MET A 1 8.43 -5.17 -30.78
N ASN A 2 8.47 -6.42 -30.32
CA ASN A 2 7.53 -7.48 -30.72
C ASN A 2 6.12 -7.13 -30.21
N ASP A 3 5.08 -7.23 -31.05
CA ASP A 3 3.69 -6.82 -30.72
C ASP A 3 3.16 -7.50 -29.45
N LYS A 4 3.53 -8.77 -29.21
CA LYS A 4 3.23 -9.49 -27.96
C LYS A 4 3.81 -8.82 -26.70
N LYS A 5 4.99 -8.19 -26.79
CA LYS A 5 5.63 -7.49 -25.68
C LYS A 5 4.91 -6.17 -25.37
N LYS A 6 4.43 -5.48 -26.42
CA LYS A 6 3.60 -4.26 -26.26
C LYS A 6 2.24 -4.56 -25.63
N GLU A 7 1.62 -5.67 -26.00
CA GLU A 7 0.29 -6.06 -25.50
C GLU A 7 0.37 -6.49 -24.03
N ASN A 8 1.41 -7.22 -23.64
CA ASN A 8 1.68 -7.58 -22.25
C ASN A 8 1.95 -6.33 -21.39
N LEU A 9 2.72 -5.37 -21.91
CA LEU A 9 3.00 -4.11 -21.23
C LEU A 9 1.73 -3.26 -21.01
N LYS A 10 0.84 -3.20 -22.02
CA LYS A 10 -0.47 -2.54 -21.89
C LYS A 10 -1.34 -3.18 -20.82
N GLY A 11 -1.36 -4.51 -20.74
CA GLY A 11 -2.09 -5.25 -19.71
C GLY A 11 -1.62 -4.90 -18.29
N LYS A 12 -0.32 -4.92 -18.07
CA LYS A 12 0.29 -4.58 -16.76
C LYS A 12 0.01 -3.13 -16.33
N VAL A 13 0.08 -2.18 -17.26
CA VAL A 13 -0.24 -0.78 -16.96
C VAL A 13 -1.71 -0.59 -16.64
N GLN A 14 -2.60 -1.25 -17.37
CA GLN A 14 -4.03 -1.20 -17.09
C GLN A 14 -4.36 -1.78 -15.72
N GLU A 15 -3.70 -2.87 -15.35
CA GLU A 15 -3.83 -3.49 -14.02
C GLU A 15 -3.36 -2.54 -12.91
N LYS A 16 -2.18 -1.92 -13.05
CA LYS A 16 -1.68 -0.90 -12.11
C LYS A 16 -2.64 0.27 -11.96
N LEU A 17 -3.16 0.79 -13.06
CA LEU A 17 -4.14 1.88 -13.05
C LEU A 17 -5.41 1.49 -12.27
N ASN A 18 -5.93 0.29 -12.52
CA ASN A 18 -7.11 -0.21 -11.82
C ASN A 18 -6.84 -0.36 -10.32
N ASN A 19 -5.68 -0.87 -9.94
CA ASN A 19 -5.28 -1.02 -8.54
C ASN A 19 -5.17 0.34 -7.84
N TRP A 20 -4.52 1.33 -8.45
CA TRP A 20 -4.42 2.68 -7.89
C TRP A 20 -5.77 3.36 -7.76
N LYS A 21 -6.66 3.20 -8.75
CA LYS A 21 -8.02 3.72 -8.69
C LYS A 21 -8.80 3.08 -7.53
N ALA A 22 -8.78 1.77 -7.42
CA ALA A 22 -9.42 1.05 -6.33
C ALA A 22 -8.87 1.48 -4.95
N SER A 23 -7.55 1.67 -4.82
CA SER A 23 -6.93 2.16 -3.60
C SER A 23 -7.35 3.60 -3.27
N ALA A 24 -7.42 4.50 -4.26
CA ALA A 24 -7.86 5.88 -4.05
C ALA A 24 -9.33 5.95 -3.64
N GLU A 25 -10.20 5.16 -4.25
CA GLU A 25 -11.62 5.03 -3.89
C GLU A 25 -11.78 4.48 -2.47
N HIS A 26 -11.04 3.42 -2.12
CA HIS A 26 -11.05 2.86 -0.78
C HIS A 26 -10.60 3.87 0.29
N LEU A 27 -9.51 4.60 0.04
CA LEU A 27 -9.03 5.65 0.94
C LEU A 27 -10.05 6.78 1.10
N ASN A 28 -10.75 7.15 0.03
CA ASN A 28 -11.80 8.16 0.10
C ASN A 28 -12.98 7.70 0.95
N VAL A 29 -13.40 6.44 0.83
CA VAL A 29 -14.42 5.84 1.71
C VAL A 29 -13.93 5.85 3.16
N GLN A 30 -12.69 5.39 3.40
CA GLN A 30 -12.11 5.34 4.74
C GLN A 30 -12.04 6.72 5.42
N LEU A 31 -11.74 7.79 4.68
CA LEU A 31 -11.75 9.17 5.20
C LEU A 31 -13.12 9.59 5.78
N HIS A 32 -14.20 8.94 5.38
CA HIS A 32 -15.57 9.28 5.78
C HIS A 32 -16.12 8.41 6.91
N LEU A 33 -15.36 7.40 7.37
CA LEU A 33 -15.76 6.54 8.47
C LEU A 33 -15.77 7.29 9.82
N GLY A 34 -16.71 6.94 10.68
CA GLY A 34 -16.68 7.30 12.09
C GLY A 34 -15.59 6.52 12.86
N ALA A 35 -15.34 6.90 14.13
CA ALA A 35 -14.25 6.29 14.90
C ALA A 35 -14.42 4.77 15.11
N GLU A 36 -15.63 4.29 15.37
CA GLU A 36 -15.89 2.86 15.56
C GLU A 36 -15.81 2.09 14.23
N GLU A 37 -16.39 2.65 13.16
CA GLU A 37 -16.29 2.07 11.82
C GLU A 37 -14.84 1.99 11.34
N ALA A 38 -14.03 3.02 11.66
CA ALA A 38 -12.61 3.03 11.36
C ALA A 38 -11.84 1.91 12.10
N LYS A 39 -12.18 1.62 13.36
CA LYS A 39 -11.59 0.49 14.11
C LYS A 39 -11.96 -0.85 13.48
N ASP A 40 -13.21 -1.03 13.10
CA ASP A 40 -13.67 -2.25 12.44
C ASP A 40 -13.01 -2.42 11.07
N GLU A 41 -12.83 -1.34 10.33
CA GLU A 41 -12.11 -1.38 9.06
C GLU A 41 -10.61 -1.69 9.25
N PHE A 42 -9.99 -1.17 10.32
CA PHE A 42 -8.61 -1.54 10.67
C PHE A 42 -8.46 -3.05 10.90
N GLU A 43 -9.38 -3.66 11.67
CA GLU A 43 -9.37 -5.10 11.90
C GLU A 43 -9.55 -5.90 10.58
N LYS A 44 -10.46 -5.45 9.70
CA LYS A 44 -10.62 -6.06 8.37
C LYS A 44 -9.34 -5.97 7.53
N GLN A 45 -8.66 -4.81 7.56
CA GLN A 45 -7.40 -4.64 6.81
C GLN A 45 -6.27 -5.49 7.40
N LYS A 46 -6.21 -5.65 8.73
CA LYS A 46 -5.29 -6.59 9.39
C LYS A 46 -5.49 -8.02 8.89
N ASN A 47 -6.73 -8.49 8.89
CA ASN A 47 -7.06 -9.84 8.43
C ASN A 47 -6.67 -10.02 6.95
N LYS A 48 -7.03 -9.08 6.09
CA LYS A 48 -6.63 -9.12 4.66
C LYS A 48 -5.11 -9.11 4.47
N LEU A 49 -4.38 -8.34 5.29
CA LEU A 49 -2.92 -8.38 5.27
C LEU A 49 -2.39 -9.76 5.67
N GLY A 50 -2.97 -10.39 6.70
CA GLY A 50 -2.63 -11.75 7.11
C GLY A 50 -2.83 -12.77 6.00
N ASP A 51 -4.00 -12.76 5.35
CA ASP A 51 -4.32 -13.63 4.22
C ASP A 51 -3.36 -13.41 3.04
N TRP A 52 -3.07 -12.14 2.74
CA TRP A 52 -2.12 -11.79 1.69
C TRP A 52 -0.71 -12.30 1.99
N ILE A 53 -0.23 -12.17 3.24
CA ILE A 53 1.08 -12.68 3.67
C ILE A 53 1.16 -14.20 3.48
N GLU A 54 0.10 -14.93 3.83
CA GLU A 54 0.06 -16.38 3.63
C GLU A 54 0.22 -16.76 2.14
N ILE A 55 -0.44 -16.02 1.25
CA ILE A 55 -0.30 -16.20 -0.19
C ILE A 55 1.13 -15.90 -0.64
N GLN A 56 1.75 -14.82 -0.15
CA GLN A 56 3.13 -14.47 -0.52
C GLN A 56 4.14 -15.50 -0.02
N ASN A 57 3.97 -16.06 1.18
CA ASN A 57 4.82 -17.13 1.68
C ASN A 57 4.77 -18.36 0.76
N LYS A 58 3.59 -18.77 0.29
CA LYS A 58 3.43 -19.88 -0.66
C LYS A 58 4.07 -19.58 -2.02
N LYS A 59 3.90 -18.35 -2.53
CA LYS A 59 4.54 -17.91 -3.78
C LYS A 59 6.07 -17.92 -3.65
N LEU A 60 6.60 -17.43 -2.53
CA LEU A 60 8.04 -17.38 -2.27
C LEU A 60 8.69 -18.76 -2.27
N ASP A 61 8.03 -19.75 -1.67
CA ASP A 61 8.50 -21.15 -1.64
C ASP A 61 8.59 -21.77 -3.06
N SER A 62 7.81 -21.27 -4.01
CA SER A 62 7.79 -21.73 -5.41
C SER A 62 8.67 -20.91 -6.36
N THR A 63 9.20 -19.76 -5.92
CA THR A 63 9.95 -18.83 -6.75
C THR A 63 11.41 -19.27 -6.87
N LYS A 64 11.88 -19.47 -8.12
CA LYS A 64 13.27 -19.88 -8.44
C LYS A 64 14.22 -18.70 -8.66
N ASP A 65 13.70 -17.51 -8.84
CA ASP A 65 14.45 -16.32 -9.26
C ASP A 65 15.08 -15.55 -8.07
N ILE A 66 14.77 -15.97 -6.85
CA ILE A 66 15.30 -15.39 -5.62
C ILE A 66 16.30 -16.37 -5.00
N SER A 67 17.50 -15.89 -4.64
CA SER A 67 18.48 -16.75 -3.96
C SER A 67 17.91 -17.26 -2.62
N HIS A 68 18.27 -18.48 -2.24
CA HIS A 68 17.79 -19.12 -1.01
C HIS A 68 17.96 -18.23 0.23
N GLU A 69 19.11 -17.59 0.39
CA GLU A 69 19.40 -16.68 1.52
C GLU A 69 18.40 -15.51 1.58
N LYS A 70 18.11 -14.89 0.42
CA LYS A 70 17.15 -13.79 0.34
C LYS A 70 15.72 -14.25 0.59
N ALA A 71 15.35 -15.40 0.06
CA ALA A 71 14.03 -15.99 0.28
C ALA A 71 13.79 -16.24 1.77
N VAL A 72 14.77 -16.78 2.49
CA VAL A 72 14.71 -16.98 3.96
C VAL A 72 14.53 -15.66 4.70
N GLN A 73 15.26 -14.61 4.33
CA GLN A 73 15.13 -13.28 4.97
C GLN A 73 13.75 -12.66 4.73
N ILE A 74 13.23 -12.72 3.50
CA ILE A 74 11.90 -12.20 3.16
C ILE A 74 10.82 -13.00 3.90
N LYS A 75 10.95 -14.31 3.95
CA LYS A 75 10.02 -15.20 4.65
C LYS A 75 9.94 -14.87 6.14
N ALA A 76 11.08 -14.73 6.81
CA ALA A 76 11.13 -14.36 8.22
C ALA A 76 10.45 -13.00 8.49
N ALA A 77 10.66 -12.00 7.62
CA ALA A 77 10.02 -10.70 7.75
C ALA A 77 8.50 -10.75 7.47
N LEU A 78 8.05 -11.60 6.53
CA LEU A 78 6.63 -11.85 6.29
C LEU A 78 5.97 -12.54 7.48
N GLU A 79 6.63 -13.55 8.08
CA GLU A 79 6.13 -14.27 9.25
C GLU A 79 6.03 -13.34 10.48
N GLU A 80 7.02 -12.47 10.70
CA GLU A 80 6.96 -11.45 11.76
C GLU A 80 5.77 -10.52 11.57
N LEU A 81 5.55 -10.03 10.34
CA LEU A 81 4.42 -9.17 10.01
C LEU A 81 3.08 -9.92 10.16
N GLN A 82 3.03 -11.21 9.82
CA GLN A 82 1.85 -12.05 10.01
C GLN A 82 1.46 -12.18 11.49
N VAL A 83 2.44 -12.36 12.39
CA VAL A 83 2.19 -12.37 13.84
C VAL A 83 1.54 -11.07 14.28
N GLN A 84 2.01 -9.92 13.80
CA GLN A 84 1.40 -8.62 14.15
C GLN A 84 -0.01 -8.47 13.55
N ALA A 85 -0.26 -8.96 12.35
CA ALA A 85 -1.59 -8.93 11.72
C ALA A 85 -2.58 -9.87 12.43
N ALA A 86 -2.10 -10.98 12.99
CA ALA A 86 -2.91 -11.97 13.70
C ALA A 86 -3.26 -11.58 15.16
N LEU A 87 -2.73 -10.47 15.70
CA LEU A 87 -3.10 -10.01 17.01
C LEU A 87 -4.60 -9.72 17.06
N GLY A 88 -5.26 -10.15 18.14
CA GLY A 88 -6.69 -9.92 18.37
C GLY A 88 -7.07 -8.43 18.38
N LYS A 89 -8.37 -8.16 18.34
CA LYS A 89 -8.89 -6.78 18.38
C LYS A 89 -8.39 -6.07 19.64
N ALA A 90 -7.87 -4.86 19.46
CA ALA A 90 -7.37 -4.07 20.57
C ALA A 90 -8.54 -3.58 21.44
N GLU A 91 -8.54 -3.95 22.70
CA GLU A 91 -9.59 -3.56 23.66
C GLU A 91 -9.40 -2.13 24.15
N THR A 92 -8.15 -1.66 24.20
CA THR A 92 -7.80 -0.31 24.64
C THR A 92 -7.20 0.50 23.52
N GLU A 93 -7.27 1.80 23.66
CA GLU A 93 -6.69 2.72 22.70
C GLU A 93 -5.15 2.64 22.63
N ASP A 94 -4.50 2.44 23.78
CA ASP A 94 -3.04 2.29 23.81
C ASP A 94 -2.62 0.97 23.14
N ALA A 95 -3.38 -0.11 23.35
CA ALA A 95 -3.17 -1.36 22.62
C ALA A 95 -3.36 -1.17 21.10
N LEU A 96 -4.37 -0.40 20.69
CA LEU A 96 -4.61 -0.09 19.28
C LEU A 96 -3.46 0.69 18.67
N LYS A 97 -2.96 1.73 19.33
CA LYS A 97 -1.79 2.50 18.88
C LYS A 97 -0.54 1.64 18.77
N GLU A 98 -0.32 0.77 19.74
CA GLU A 98 0.83 -0.12 19.73
C GLU A 98 0.74 -1.13 18.57
N GLN A 99 -0.43 -1.71 18.29
CA GLN A 99 -0.65 -2.57 17.13
C GLN A 99 -0.40 -1.83 15.82
N GLN A 100 -0.93 -0.62 15.66
CA GLN A 100 -0.70 0.22 14.47
C GLN A 100 0.78 0.49 14.25
N LYS A 101 1.50 0.85 15.33
CA LYS A 101 2.95 1.12 15.27
C LYS A 101 3.73 -0.13 14.85
N LYS A 102 3.42 -1.28 15.43
CA LYS A 102 4.08 -2.55 15.10
C LYS A 102 3.84 -2.95 13.65
N LEU A 103 2.60 -2.86 13.17
CA LEU A 103 2.27 -3.15 11.77
C LEU A 103 2.99 -2.19 10.81
N SER A 104 2.96 -0.89 11.08
CA SER A 104 3.65 0.10 10.24
C SER A 104 5.17 -0.15 10.19
N ASN A 105 5.79 -0.48 11.33
CA ASN A 105 7.21 -0.82 11.40
C ASN A 105 7.52 -2.13 10.66
N GLY A 106 6.70 -3.17 10.82
CA GLY A 106 6.87 -4.43 10.11
C GLY A 106 6.80 -4.27 8.59
N ILE A 107 5.82 -3.51 8.11
CA ILE A 107 5.69 -3.16 6.69
C ILE A 107 6.93 -2.39 6.21
N HIS A 108 7.38 -1.39 6.97
CA HIS A 108 8.56 -0.62 6.63
C HIS A 108 9.82 -1.50 6.55
N ASN A 109 10.04 -2.35 7.53
CA ASN A 109 11.20 -3.25 7.59
C ASN A 109 11.22 -4.22 6.40
N LEU A 110 10.08 -4.82 6.08
CA LEU A 110 9.95 -5.70 4.92
C LEU A 110 10.24 -4.94 3.62
N LYS A 111 9.73 -3.72 3.45
CA LYS A 111 10.04 -2.87 2.28
C LYS A 111 11.53 -2.56 2.17
N VAL A 112 12.17 -2.17 3.29
CA VAL A 112 13.62 -1.89 3.30
C VAL A 112 14.40 -3.12 2.89
N LEU A 113 14.01 -4.30 3.38
CA LEU A 113 14.63 -5.57 3.02
C LEU A 113 14.50 -5.87 1.52
N ILE A 114 13.30 -5.71 0.96
CA ILE A 114 13.03 -5.90 -0.47
C ILE A 114 13.86 -4.91 -1.29
N ASN A 115 13.84 -3.62 -0.95
CA ASN A 115 14.58 -2.59 -1.68
C ASN A 115 16.10 -2.77 -1.62
N LYS A 116 16.67 -3.20 -0.49
CA LYS A 116 18.11 -3.52 -0.38
C LYS A 116 18.50 -4.66 -1.31
N ASN A 117 17.64 -5.65 -1.44
CA ASN A 117 17.86 -6.77 -2.33
C ASN A 117 17.66 -6.41 -3.81
N TYR A 118 16.83 -5.39 -4.09
CA TYR A 118 16.52 -4.84 -5.40
C TYR A 118 17.66 -3.98 -5.99
N ASN A 119 18.18 -3.03 -5.20
CA ASN A 119 19.16 -2.05 -5.69
C ASN A 119 20.52 -2.65 -6.06
N ARG A 120 20.81 -3.91 -5.71
CA ARG A 120 22.07 -4.59 -6.04
C ARG A 120 22.07 -5.29 -7.39
N VAL A 121 20.91 -5.48 -8.02
CA VAL A 121 20.81 -6.22 -9.29
C VAL A 121 19.72 -5.60 -10.16
N LYS A 122 20.04 -4.50 -10.85
CA LYS A 122 19.14 -3.81 -11.80
C LYS A 122 18.61 -4.70 -12.94
N GLU A 123 19.17 -5.88 -13.13
CA GLU A 123 18.82 -6.80 -14.23
C GLU A 123 17.83 -7.93 -13.84
N ASN A 124 17.57 -8.15 -12.54
CA ASN A 124 16.73 -9.26 -12.06
C ASN A 124 15.70 -8.81 -11.00
N THR A 125 14.98 -7.75 -11.27
CA THR A 125 13.78 -7.45 -10.50
C THR A 125 12.75 -8.47 -10.86
N THR A 126 12.47 -9.35 -9.92
CA THR A 126 11.41 -10.32 -10.11
C THR A 126 10.07 -9.58 -9.99
N GLU A 127 9.14 -9.86 -10.89
CA GLU A 127 7.75 -9.40 -10.82
C GLU A 127 7.16 -9.56 -9.40
N PHE A 128 7.61 -10.59 -8.70
CA PHE A 128 7.27 -10.89 -7.31
C PHE A 128 7.67 -9.77 -6.33
N THR A 129 8.89 -9.21 -6.42
CA THR A 129 9.34 -8.17 -5.48
C THR A 129 8.67 -6.83 -5.73
N GLU A 130 8.33 -6.53 -6.98
CA GLU A 130 7.55 -5.34 -7.35
C GLU A 130 6.12 -5.44 -6.81
N GLU A 131 5.42 -6.56 -7.03
CA GLU A 131 4.06 -6.82 -6.53
C GLU A 131 4.00 -6.66 -5.00
N ILE A 132 4.96 -7.25 -4.28
CA ILE A 132 5.03 -7.12 -2.81
C ILE A 132 5.24 -5.66 -2.41
N SER A 133 6.17 -4.94 -3.03
CA SER A 133 6.47 -3.56 -2.65
C SER A 133 5.27 -2.64 -2.85
N GLU A 134 4.55 -2.77 -3.95
CA GLU A 134 3.35 -1.97 -4.24
C GLU A 134 2.22 -2.28 -3.25
N THR A 135 1.96 -3.55 -2.96
CA THR A 135 0.93 -3.96 -2.01
C THR A 135 1.24 -3.48 -0.59
N LEU A 136 2.51 -3.56 -0.17
CA LEU A 136 2.94 -3.04 1.13
C LEU A 136 2.78 -1.52 1.24
N ASP A 137 2.99 -0.79 0.14
CA ASP A 137 2.74 0.66 0.10
C ASP A 137 1.27 0.99 0.29
N ASP A 138 0.39 0.20 -0.29
CA ASP A 138 -1.06 0.37 -0.14
C ASP A 138 -1.50 0.11 1.31
N TYR A 139 -1.08 -0.99 1.92
CA TYR A 139 -1.36 -1.27 3.34
C TYR A 139 -0.78 -0.20 4.26
N HIS A 140 0.45 0.24 4.02
CA HIS A 140 1.07 1.29 4.81
C HIS A 140 0.27 2.59 4.77
N THR A 141 -0.22 2.96 3.58
CA THR A 141 -1.04 4.16 3.38
C THR A 141 -2.38 4.05 4.11
N ARG A 142 -3.03 2.89 4.08
CA ARG A 142 -4.29 2.62 4.80
C ARG A 142 -4.10 2.71 6.32
N PHE A 143 -3.02 2.14 6.85
CA PHE A 143 -2.72 2.20 8.28
C PHE A 143 -2.30 3.60 8.72
N ASP A 144 -1.57 4.36 7.91
CA ASP A 144 -1.26 5.76 8.18
C ASP A 144 -2.53 6.62 8.24
N LEU A 145 -3.49 6.41 7.33
CA LEU A 145 -4.78 7.09 7.37
C LEU A 145 -5.56 6.74 8.63
N PHE A 146 -5.62 5.46 9.00
CA PHE A 146 -6.28 5.04 10.23
C PHE A 146 -5.64 5.68 11.47
N ARG A 147 -4.31 5.74 11.53
CA ARG A 147 -3.59 6.43 12.61
C ARG A 147 -3.95 7.91 12.67
N LEU A 148 -4.04 8.58 11.54
CA LEU A 148 -4.44 9.97 11.46
C LEU A 148 -5.87 10.17 11.98
N GLN A 149 -6.82 9.32 11.58
CA GLN A 149 -8.20 9.36 12.05
C GLN A 149 -8.31 9.21 13.57
N THR A 150 -7.61 8.22 14.15
CA THR A 150 -7.63 7.98 15.61
C THR A 150 -6.93 9.09 16.39
N HIS A 151 -5.90 9.71 15.83
CA HIS A 151 -5.23 10.85 16.45
C HIS A 151 -6.11 12.11 16.46
N LEU A 152 -6.76 12.41 15.35
CA LEU A 152 -7.56 13.62 15.19
C LEU A 152 -8.96 13.51 15.82
N ALA A 153 -9.50 12.32 15.98
CA ALA A 153 -10.76 12.11 16.69
C ALA A 153 -10.68 12.46 18.21
N LYS A 154 -9.46 12.55 18.75
CA LYS A 154 -9.21 12.91 20.17
C LYS A 154 -9.04 14.40 20.45
N MET A 155 -8.59 15.13 19.47
CA MET A 155 -8.47 16.58 19.61
C MET A 155 -9.90 17.11 19.41
N ASP A 156 -10.37 18.03 20.22
CA ASP A 156 -11.59 18.85 19.99
C ASP A 156 -11.54 19.59 18.62
N ALA A 157 -10.76 19.06 17.76
CA ALA A 157 -10.30 19.49 16.45
C ALA A 157 -11.22 18.98 15.33
N ASN A 158 -12.53 18.95 15.56
CA ASN A 158 -13.49 18.61 14.52
C ASN A 158 -13.29 19.54 13.29
N GLU A 159 -12.84 20.75 13.50
CA GLU A 159 -12.54 21.70 12.43
C GLU A 159 -11.25 21.35 11.69
N SER A 160 -10.16 21.04 12.39
CA SER A 160 -8.89 20.64 11.79
C SER A 160 -9.01 19.32 11.03
N TRP A 161 -9.74 18.34 11.59
CA TRP A 161 -10.03 17.09 10.89
C TRP A 161 -10.87 17.31 9.64
N ASN A 162 -11.95 18.08 9.72
CA ASN A 162 -12.80 18.37 8.58
C ASN A 162 -12.04 19.12 7.46
N LYS A 163 -11.13 20.02 7.82
CA LYS A 163 -10.25 20.68 6.86
C LYS A 163 -9.31 19.69 6.19
N LYS A 164 -8.62 18.84 6.97
CA LYS A 164 -7.69 17.82 6.46
C LYS A 164 -8.41 16.81 5.58
N LYS A 165 -9.58 16.34 6.00
CA LYS A 165 -10.45 15.45 5.23
C LYS A 165 -10.82 16.02 3.86
N LYS A 166 -11.23 17.30 3.80
CA LYS A 166 -11.54 17.97 2.53
C LYS A 166 -10.31 18.04 1.63
N GLU A 167 -9.15 18.41 2.19
CA GLU A 167 -7.88 18.47 1.44
C GLU A 167 -7.52 17.09 0.85
N LEU A 168 -7.56 16.05 1.65
CA LEU A 168 -7.22 14.68 1.24
C LEU A 168 -8.23 14.14 0.21
N SER A 169 -9.53 14.38 0.42
CA SER A 169 -10.56 13.98 -0.53
C SER A 169 -10.40 14.68 -1.89
N ALA A 170 -10.05 15.98 -1.89
CA ALA A 170 -9.75 16.72 -3.11
C ALA A 170 -8.52 16.12 -3.85
N LYS A 171 -7.44 15.85 -3.13
CA LYS A 171 -6.25 15.21 -3.72
C LYS A 171 -6.52 13.83 -4.30
N LEU A 172 -7.34 13.00 -3.63
CA LEU A 172 -7.75 11.69 -4.12
C LEU A 172 -8.64 11.81 -5.36
N HIS A 173 -9.54 12.80 -5.38
CA HIS A 173 -10.36 13.10 -6.55
C HIS A 173 -9.50 13.53 -7.74
N ASP A 174 -8.56 14.46 -7.54
CA ASP A 174 -7.64 14.92 -8.59
C ASP A 174 -6.78 13.77 -9.14
N LEU A 175 -6.34 12.85 -8.26
CA LEU A 175 -5.64 11.64 -8.68
C LEU A 175 -6.52 10.79 -9.59
N ASN A 176 -7.77 10.51 -9.19
CA ASN A 176 -8.70 9.72 -10.00
C ASN A 176 -8.98 10.35 -11.36
N VAL A 177 -9.20 11.67 -11.40
CA VAL A 177 -9.40 12.42 -12.65
C VAL A 177 -8.17 12.33 -13.56
N ASN A 178 -6.97 12.44 -12.98
CA ASN A 178 -5.71 12.32 -13.73
C ASN A 178 -5.49 10.90 -14.25
N LEU A 179 -5.83 9.88 -13.47
CA LEU A 179 -5.80 8.47 -13.89
C LEU A 179 -6.71 8.22 -15.10
N GLU A 180 -7.94 8.71 -15.07
CA GLU A 180 -8.87 8.55 -16.18
C GLU A 180 -8.41 9.32 -17.44
N ARG A 181 -7.97 10.57 -17.28
CA ARG A 181 -7.51 11.41 -18.42
C ARG A 181 -6.27 10.83 -19.11
N LYS A 182 -5.35 10.28 -18.33
CA LYS A 182 -4.09 9.74 -18.84
C LYS A 182 -4.19 8.30 -19.33
N LYS A 183 -5.26 7.58 -19.00
CA LYS A 183 -5.52 6.22 -19.45
C LYS A 183 -5.42 6.08 -20.99
N GLU A 184 -5.96 7.05 -21.73
CA GLU A 184 -5.90 7.07 -23.19
C GLU A 184 -4.48 7.32 -23.71
N LYS A 185 -3.67 8.13 -23.01
CA LYS A 185 -2.29 8.48 -23.39
C LYS A 185 -1.25 7.49 -22.89
N ALA A 186 -1.55 6.71 -21.83
CA ALA A 186 -0.65 5.75 -21.23
C ALA A 186 -0.18 4.64 -22.19
N THR A 187 -0.88 4.43 -23.30
CA THR A 187 -0.51 3.45 -24.32
C THR A 187 0.67 3.87 -25.20
N GLU A 188 1.05 5.15 -25.18
CA GLU A 188 2.13 5.69 -26.02
C GLU A 188 3.45 5.92 -25.26
N LYS A 189 3.37 6.25 -23.97
CA LYS A 189 4.53 6.55 -23.11
C LYS A 189 4.36 5.93 -21.71
N LEU A 190 4.51 4.62 -21.64
CA LEU A 190 4.20 3.81 -20.45
C LEU A 190 5.11 4.11 -19.25
N ASP A 191 6.41 4.30 -19.51
CA ASP A 191 7.40 4.51 -18.44
C ASP A 191 7.22 5.89 -17.81
N ASP A 192 7.09 6.95 -18.63
CA ASP A 192 6.85 8.32 -18.16
C ASP A 192 5.55 8.40 -17.32
N PHE A 193 4.52 7.67 -17.75
CA PHE A 193 3.24 7.63 -17.06
C PHE A 193 3.33 6.91 -15.71
N SER A 194 4.04 5.79 -15.62
CA SER A 194 4.25 5.05 -14.37
C SER A 194 4.98 5.91 -13.34
N ASP A 195 6.01 6.63 -13.76
CA ASP A 195 6.80 7.51 -12.90
C ASP A 195 5.97 8.69 -12.36
N GLU A 196 5.21 9.38 -13.23
CA GLU A 196 4.32 10.47 -12.81
C GLU A 196 3.25 10.01 -11.82
N MET A 197 2.70 8.82 -12.02
CA MET A 197 1.67 8.28 -11.12
C MET A 197 2.24 7.81 -9.79
N SER A 198 3.43 7.22 -9.79
CA SER A 198 4.17 6.89 -8.57
C SER A 198 4.49 8.13 -7.76
N GLU A 199 4.85 9.23 -8.42
CA GLU A 199 5.09 10.52 -7.77
C GLU A 199 3.80 11.10 -7.15
N ALA A 200 2.70 11.13 -7.92
CA ALA A 200 1.39 11.59 -7.43
C ALA A 200 0.93 10.78 -6.21
N TRP A 201 1.09 9.45 -6.25
CA TRP A 201 0.79 8.58 -5.12
C TRP A 201 1.70 8.82 -3.91
N SER A 202 2.98 9.12 -4.14
CA SER A 202 3.93 9.52 -3.09
C SER A 202 3.49 10.83 -2.40
N HIS A 203 2.97 11.80 -3.15
CA HIS A 203 2.44 13.05 -2.60
C HIS A 203 1.21 12.80 -1.71
N ILE A 204 0.31 11.92 -2.11
CA ILE A 204 -0.83 11.52 -1.30
C ILE A 204 -0.36 10.86 0.00
N ARG A 205 0.57 9.88 -0.08
CA ARG A 205 1.12 9.24 1.12
C ARG A 205 1.79 10.24 2.08
N LYS A 206 2.53 11.20 1.57
CA LYS A 206 3.12 12.27 2.39
C LYS A 206 2.05 13.10 3.09
N ALA A 207 0.94 13.40 2.41
CA ALA A 207 -0.17 14.15 2.99
C ALA A 207 -0.87 13.41 4.14
N PHE A 208 -0.87 12.07 4.16
CA PHE A 208 -1.37 11.28 5.28
C PHE A 208 -0.43 11.24 6.49
N ARG A 209 0.87 11.51 6.28
CA ARG A 209 1.89 11.50 7.33
C ARG A 209 2.11 12.84 8.00
N SER A 210 1.69 13.93 7.38
CA SER A 210 1.79 15.30 7.88
C SER A 210 0.58 15.69 8.74
#